data_cd9e66cca62c0928e4657bb8f3f53a2b
#
_entry.id   cd9e66cca62c0928e4657bb8f3f53a2b
#
_cell.length_a   1.000
_cell.length_b   1.000
_cell.length_c   1.000
_cell.angle_alpha   90.00
_cell.angle_beta   90.00
_cell.angle_gamma   90.00
#
_symmetry.space_group_name_H-M   'P 1'
#
loop_
_entity.id
_entity.type
_entity.pdbx_description
1 polymer ?
#
loop_
_entity_poly.entity_id
_entity_poly.type
_entity_poly.pdbx_seq_one_letter_code
_entity_poly.pdbx_strand_id
1 'polypeptide(L)'
;MFVKLFCSLVTESEFVLDFITSNRKQGLSKAPRINMACDRMQWGAEPWQYADLYMPDDESPYQKGGNIPCVMLIHGGFWKEQYTSELMRPIAEDLAEAGIAAWNIEFKRWKEGDEGVWMDTLSDVMRAWGQLALLPNIDVQRSMIMGHSAGGHLALLLAAKAERKPWLAIAQAPIADLIAADQSKLS
;
A
#
# COMPACT_ATOMS: atom_id res chain seq x y z
N MET A 1 14.23 -16.32 9.94
CA MET A 1 13.16 -17.33 10.08
C MET A 1 11.80 -16.85 9.52
N PHE A 2 11.59 -15.55 9.31
CA PHE A 2 10.35 -14.97 8.75
C PHE A 2 10.15 -15.15 7.24
N VAL A 3 11.21 -15.31 6.47
CA VAL A 3 11.16 -15.45 5.00
C VAL A 3 10.61 -16.81 4.53
N LYS A 4 10.69 -17.86 5.34
CA LYS A 4 10.20 -19.19 4.95
C LYS A 4 8.67 -19.37 5.06
N LEU A 5 7.98 -18.58 5.87
CA LEU A 5 6.52 -18.65 6.00
C LEU A 5 5.81 -17.92 4.84
N PHE A 6 6.50 -16.95 4.23
CA PHE A 6 5.99 -16.19 3.09
C PHE A 6 6.02 -17.01 1.77
N CYS A 7 6.97 -17.93 1.65
CA CYS A 7 7.14 -18.77 0.43
C CYS A 7 6.06 -19.85 0.29
N SER A 8 5.34 -20.22 1.35
CA SER A 8 4.39 -21.33 1.30
C SER A 8 2.98 -20.96 0.80
N LEU A 9 2.67 -19.66 0.70
CA LEU A 9 1.35 -19.15 0.24
C LEU A 9 1.39 -18.50 -1.16
N VAL A 10 2.55 -18.48 -1.82
CA VAL A 10 2.76 -17.77 -3.10
C VAL A 10 3.32 -18.72 -4.16
N THR A 11 2.74 -19.90 -4.30
CA THR A 11 3.27 -20.91 -5.25
C THR A 11 2.82 -20.75 -6.69
N GLU A 12 2.09 -19.70 -7.08
CA GLU A 12 1.57 -19.57 -8.46
C GLU A 12 1.89 -18.25 -9.19
N SER A 13 2.71 -17.34 -8.66
CA SER A 13 3.05 -16.14 -9.42
C SER A 13 4.56 -15.97 -9.55
N GLU A 14 5.06 -16.27 -10.74
CA GLU A 14 6.44 -15.97 -11.20
C GLU A 14 6.82 -14.51 -10.88
N PHE A 15 5.86 -13.59 -10.95
CA PHE A 15 6.03 -12.17 -10.65
C PHE A 15 6.50 -11.89 -9.21
N VAL A 16 5.88 -12.51 -8.20
CA VAL A 16 6.28 -12.28 -6.78
C VAL A 16 7.63 -12.94 -6.51
N LEU A 17 7.88 -14.11 -7.11
CA LEU A 17 9.18 -14.77 -7.01
C LEU A 17 10.27 -13.92 -7.69
N ASP A 18 10.01 -13.38 -8.88
CA ASP A 18 10.94 -12.52 -9.61
C ASP A 18 11.18 -11.20 -8.86
N PHE A 19 10.16 -10.57 -8.29
CA PHE A 19 10.30 -9.39 -7.46
C PHE A 19 11.20 -9.66 -6.24
N ILE A 20 10.94 -10.76 -5.50
CA ILE A 20 11.72 -11.12 -4.31
C ILE A 20 13.17 -11.55 -4.70
N THR A 21 13.35 -12.23 -5.82
CA THR A 21 14.66 -12.76 -6.25
C THR A 21 15.49 -11.75 -7.01
N SER A 22 14.87 -10.84 -7.78
CA SER A 22 15.55 -9.78 -8.52
C SER A 22 16.16 -8.75 -7.58
N ASN A 23 15.43 -8.30 -6.56
CA ASN A 23 15.95 -7.41 -5.53
C ASN A 23 17.07 -8.03 -4.67
N ARG A 24 17.21 -9.37 -4.65
CA ARG A 24 18.34 -10.04 -4.01
C ARG A 24 19.62 -10.02 -4.85
N LYS A 25 19.53 -9.90 -6.18
CA LYS A 25 20.69 -9.93 -7.08
C LYS A 25 21.28 -8.56 -7.35
N GLN A 26 20.48 -7.51 -7.24
CA GLN A 26 20.99 -6.14 -7.26
C GLN A 26 21.30 -5.78 -5.81
N GLY A 27 22.56 -6.00 -5.40
CA GLY A 27 23.03 -5.54 -4.10
C GLY A 27 22.61 -4.09 -3.91
N LEU A 28 21.90 -3.80 -2.83
CA LEU A 28 21.46 -2.46 -2.42
C LEU A 28 22.63 -1.50 -2.58
N SER A 29 22.71 -0.84 -3.72
CA SER A 29 23.59 0.28 -3.94
C SER A 29 23.13 1.37 -2.96
N LYS A 30 24.00 1.74 -2.02
CA LYS A 30 23.81 2.91 -1.17
C LYS A 30 24.03 4.20 -1.97
N ALA A 31 23.31 4.36 -3.06
CA ALA A 31 23.16 5.65 -3.67
C ALA A 31 22.31 6.53 -2.74
N PRO A 32 22.62 7.83 -2.58
CA PRO A 32 21.75 8.73 -1.84
C PRO A 32 20.36 8.67 -2.49
N ARG A 33 19.32 8.38 -1.70
CA ARG A 33 17.93 8.35 -2.18
C ARG A 33 17.64 9.72 -2.79
N ILE A 34 17.53 9.76 -4.10
CA ILE A 34 17.04 10.95 -4.80
C ILE A 34 15.54 10.99 -4.46
N ASN A 35 15.05 12.13 -4.00
CA ASN A 35 13.62 12.37 -3.83
C ASN A 35 12.94 12.10 -5.16
N MET A 36 12.35 10.93 -5.33
CA MET A 36 11.61 10.61 -6.55
C MET A 36 10.40 11.53 -6.62
N ALA A 37 10.14 12.09 -7.79
CA ALA A 37 8.95 12.90 -8.01
C ALA A 37 7.70 12.03 -7.87
N CYS A 38 6.68 12.55 -7.22
CA CYS A 38 5.37 11.93 -7.16
C CYS A 38 4.30 12.94 -7.56
N ASP A 39 3.22 12.46 -8.14
CA ASP A 39 2.06 13.28 -8.48
C ASP A 39 1.02 13.14 -7.36
N ARG A 40 0.81 14.23 -6.60
CA ARG A 40 -0.26 14.27 -5.61
C ARG A 40 -1.61 14.41 -6.29
N MET A 41 -2.47 13.46 -6.07
CA MET A 41 -3.80 13.39 -6.64
C MET A 41 -4.86 13.42 -5.55
N GLN A 42 -5.72 14.46 -5.58
CA GLN A 42 -6.88 14.55 -4.71
C GLN A 42 -8.00 13.67 -5.29
N TRP A 43 -8.48 12.70 -4.53
CA TRP A 43 -9.51 11.77 -4.98
C TRP A 43 -10.86 11.95 -4.26
N GLY A 44 -10.95 12.88 -3.32
CA GLY A 44 -12.17 13.23 -2.62
C GLY A 44 -12.21 14.69 -2.20
N ALA A 45 -13.27 15.10 -1.50
CA ALA A 45 -13.49 16.50 -1.11
C ALA A 45 -12.71 16.89 0.15
N GLU A 46 -12.38 15.92 1.01
CA GLU A 46 -11.71 16.17 2.27
C GLU A 46 -10.19 16.34 2.11
N PRO A 47 -9.55 17.17 2.95
CA PRO A 47 -8.11 17.47 2.83
C PRO A 47 -7.20 16.24 2.90
N TRP A 48 -7.63 15.17 3.55
CA TRP A 48 -6.89 13.92 3.68
C TRP A 48 -7.23 12.89 2.58
N GLN A 49 -8.18 13.19 1.68
CA GLN A 49 -8.57 12.29 0.60
C GLN A 49 -7.68 12.48 -0.62
N TYR A 50 -6.38 12.25 -0.45
CA TYR A 50 -5.38 12.31 -1.51
C TYR A 50 -4.49 11.08 -1.50
N ALA A 51 -3.73 10.92 -2.55
CA ALA A 51 -2.63 9.97 -2.61
C ALA A 51 -1.48 10.52 -3.44
N ASP A 52 -0.29 10.10 -3.12
CA ASP A 52 0.91 10.36 -3.90
C ASP A 52 1.14 9.16 -4.84
N LEU A 53 1.06 9.41 -6.14
CA LEU A 53 1.32 8.43 -7.18
C LEU A 53 2.80 8.48 -7.58
N TYR A 54 3.50 7.40 -7.39
CA TYR A 54 4.87 7.19 -7.83
C TYR A 54 4.86 6.28 -9.05
N MET A 55 5.30 6.82 -10.18
CA MET A 55 5.41 6.04 -11.42
C MET A 55 6.88 5.73 -11.69
N PRO A 56 7.19 4.55 -12.27
CA PRO A 56 8.55 4.28 -12.78
C PRO A 56 8.97 5.33 -13.82
N ASP A 57 10.25 5.73 -13.80
CA ASP A 57 10.78 6.75 -14.69
C ASP A 57 10.85 6.28 -16.16
N ASP A 58 11.11 4.99 -16.39
CA ASP A 58 11.34 4.40 -17.70
C ASP A 58 10.40 3.22 -17.97
N GLU A 59 10.62 2.50 -19.07
CA GLU A 59 9.88 1.30 -19.42
C GLU A 59 9.98 0.24 -18.33
N SER A 60 8.87 0.04 -17.63
CA SER A 60 8.77 -0.98 -16.60
C SER A 60 8.90 -2.38 -17.20
N PRO A 61 9.74 -3.27 -16.65
CA PRO A 61 9.82 -4.67 -17.08
C PRO A 61 8.50 -5.42 -16.87
N TYR A 62 7.59 -4.87 -16.08
CA TYR A 62 6.27 -5.46 -15.77
C TYR A 62 5.13 -4.88 -16.61
N GLN A 63 5.43 -3.94 -17.52
CA GLN A 63 4.43 -3.32 -18.37
C GLN A 63 3.80 -4.34 -19.35
N LYS A 64 2.47 -4.37 -19.41
CA LYS A 64 1.71 -5.18 -20.38
C LYS A 64 0.67 -4.31 -21.06
N GLY A 65 0.72 -4.23 -22.39
CA GLY A 65 -0.24 -3.45 -23.15
C GLY A 65 -0.29 -1.97 -22.79
N GLY A 66 0.83 -1.40 -22.36
CA GLY A 66 0.92 -0.03 -21.89
C GLY A 66 0.62 0.17 -20.40
N ASN A 67 0.18 -0.86 -19.69
CA ASN A 67 -0.23 -0.75 -18.28
C ASN A 67 0.78 -1.41 -17.33
N ILE A 68 0.97 -0.81 -16.17
CA ILE A 68 1.93 -1.18 -15.13
C ILE A 68 1.18 -1.69 -13.88
N PRO A 69 1.61 -2.75 -13.19
CA PRO A 69 1.05 -3.14 -11.91
C PRO A 69 1.26 -2.05 -10.87
N CYS A 70 0.31 -1.93 -9.94
CA CYS A 70 0.37 -0.91 -8.90
C CYS A 70 0.19 -1.53 -7.51
N VAL A 71 0.93 -1.01 -6.53
CA VAL A 71 0.74 -1.34 -5.12
C VAL A 71 0.11 -0.14 -4.41
N MET A 72 -1.11 -0.31 -3.90
CA MET A 72 -1.67 0.66 -2.96
C MET A 72 -1.04 0.47 -1.59
N LEU A 73 -0.45 1.54 -1.05
CA LEU A 73 0.23 1.56 0.25
C LEU A 73 -0.66 2.21 1.30
N ILE A 74 -0.80 1.54 2.45
CA ILE A 74 -1.61 1.98 3.58
C ILE A 74 -0.72 2.06 4.82
N HIS A 75 -0.51 3.29 5.30
CA HIS A 75 0.38 3.53 6.44
C HIS A 75 -0.20 3.06 7.77
N GLY A 76 0.69 2.83 8.75
CA GLY A 76 0.35 2.55 10.14
C GLY A 76 0.23 3.82 10.99
N GLY A 77 0.32 3.64 12.31
CA GLY A 77 0.30 4.73 13.28
C GLY A 77 -0.96 4.73 14.15
N PHE A 78 -1.50 3.56 14.45
CA PHE A 78 -2.68 3.40 15.34
C PHE A 78 -3.89 4.25 14.91
N TRP A 79 -4.03 4.48 13.59
CA TRP A 79 -5.09 5.34 13.00
C TRP A 79 -5.08 6.79 13.52
N LYS A 80 -4.00 7.27 14.19
CA LYS A 80 -3.89 8.61 14.80
C LYS A 80 -3.43 9.66 13.78
N GLU A 81 -3.97 10.88 13.87
CA GLU A 81 -3.73 11.97 12.91
C GLU A 81 -2.27 12.40 12.77
N GLN A 82 -1.46 12.18 13.79
CA GLN A 82 -0.04 12.54 13.80
C GLN A 82 0.83 11.73 12.83
N TYR A 83 0.33 10.60 12.34
CA TYR A 83 1.02 9.74 11.38
C TYR A 83 0.39 9.91 9.99
N THR A 84 1.23 9.95 8.96
CA THR A 84 0.81 10.24 7.60
C THR A 84 1.36 9.22 6.61
N SER A 85 0.92 9.32 5.35
CA SER A 85 1.43 8.53 4.22
C SER A 85 2.95 8.62 4.04
N GLU A 86 3.62 9.63 4.60
CA GLU A 86 5.09 9.75 4.60
C GLU A 86 5.80 8.53 5.21
N LEU A 87 5.15 7.79 6.11
CA LEU A 87 5.70 6.55 6.66
C LEU A 87 5.93 5.47 5.59
N MET A 88 5.15 5.47 4.52
CA MET A 88 5.25 4.50 3.43
C MET A 88 6.02 5.03 2.22
N ARG A 89 6.42 6.31 2.23
CA ARG A 89 7.17 6.93 1.15
C ARG A 89 8.42 6.15 0.73
N PRO A 90 9.30 5.68 1.66
CA PRO A 90 10.47 4.92 1.24
C PRO A 90 10.14 3.64 0.46
N ILE A 91 9.02 2.99 0.81
CA ILE A 91 8.54 1.80 0.10
C ILE A 91 7.97 2.20 -1.27
N ALA A 92 7.28 3.33 -1.35
CA ALA A 92 6.75 3.83 -2.63
C ALA A 92 7.87 4.13 -3.63
N GLU A 93 8.93 4.77 -3.16
CA GLU A 93 10.14 5.06 -3.96
C GLU A 93 10.82 3.76 -4.42
N ASP A 94 11.05 2.81 -3.50
CA ASP A 94 11.68 1.51 -3.82
C ASP A 94 10.85 0.71 -4.86
N LEU A 95 9.52 0.76 -4.79
CA LEU A 95 8.63 0.11 -5.75
C LEU A 95 8.74 0.75 -7.14
N ALA A 96 8.72 2.07 -7.20
CA ALA A 96 8.84 2.80 -8.47
C ALA A 96 10.20 2.57 -9.12
N GLU A 97 11.30 2.59 -8.36
CA GLU A 97 12.64 2.22 -8.83
C GLU A 97 12.67 0.77 -9.36
N ALA A 98 11.89 -0.14 -8.76
CA ALA A 98 11.76 -1.51 -9.22
C ALA A 98 10.84 -1.68 -10.43
N GLY A 99 10.24 -0.62 -10.97
CA GLY A 99 9.37 -0.66 -12.13
C GLY A 99 7.90 -0.94 -11.82
N ILE A 100 7.46 -0.76 -10.58
CA ILE A 100 6.09 -0.97 -10.10
C ILE A 100 5.52 0.35 -9.61
N ALA A 101 4.35 0.75 -10.10
CA ALA A 101 3.71 1.96 -9.60
C ALA A 101 3.30 1.82 -8.13
N ALA A 102 3.37 2.90 -7.36
CA ALA A 102 2.90 2.94 -5.99
C ALA A 102 1.84 4.04 -5.81
N TRP A 103 0.71 3.66 -5.22
CA TRP A 103 -0.41 4.54 -4.87
C TRP A 103 -0.42 4.70 -3.36
N ASN A 104 0.33 5.70 -2.84
CA ASN A 104 0.53 5.93 -1.41
C ASN A 104 -0.58 6.81 -0.87
N ILE A 105 -1.59 6.20 -0.25
CA ILE A 105 -2.82 6.88 0.14
C ILE A 105 -2.74 7.55 1.50
N GLU A 106 -3.46 8.66 1.63
CA GLU A 106 -3.88 9.22 2.91
C GLU A 106 -5.38 8.93 3.10
N PHE A 107 -5.86 8.94 4.34
CA PHE A 107 -7.22 8.60 4.72
C PHE A 107 -7.62 9.26 6.04
N LYS A 108 -8.91 9.30 6.36
CA LYS A 108 -9.40 9.83 7.64
C LYS A 108 -8.78 9.07 8.82
N ARG A 109 -8.18 9.82 9.73
CA ARG A 109 -7.53 9.31 10.95
C ARG A 109 -8.22 9.88 12.17
N TRP A 110 -8.06 9.19 13.28
CA TRP A 110 -8.59 9.61 14.56
C TRP A 110 -7.80 10.79 15.14
N LYS A 111 -8.54 11.75 15.67
CA LYS A 111 -8.06 12.89 16.43
C LYS A 111 -8.74 12.90 17.78
N GLU A 112 -8.08 13.43 18.80
CA GLU A 112 -8.67 13.58 20.14
C GLU A 112 -9.99 14.39 20.05
N GLY A 113 -11.05 13.81 20.62
CA GLY A 113 -12.41 14.36 20.54
C GLY A 113 -13.26 13.89 19.35
N ASP A 114 -12.68 13.13 18.41
CA ASP A 114 -13.46 12.51 17.34
C ASP A 114 -14.22 11.28 17.85
N GLU A 115 -15.49 11.14 17.43
CA GLU A 115 -16.30 9.95 17.67
C GLU A 115 -16.65 9.28 16.34
N GLY A 116 -16.66 7.93 16.32
CA GLY A 116 -17.17 7.15 15.18
C GLY A 116 -16.34 7.17 13.91
N VAL A 117 -15.10 7.63 13.93
CA VAL A 117 -14.22 7.83 12.76
C VAL A 117 -13.88 6.53 12.01
N TRP A 118 -14.03 5.39 12.65
CA TRP A 118 -13.65 4.09 12.08
C TRP A 118 -14.30 3.79 10.72
N MET A 119 -15.60 4.09 10.60
CA MET A 119 -16.31 3.83 9.34
C MET A 119 -15.84 4.74 8.23
N ASP A 120 -15.48 5.99 8.54
CA ASP A 120 -14.92 6.94 7.57
C ASP A 120 -13.53 6.51 7.11
N THR A 121 -12.67 6.07 8.04
CA THR A 121 -11.35 5.50 7.74
C THR A 121 -11.46 4.34 6.75
N LEU A 122 -12.32 3.36 7.04
CA LEU A 122 -12.50 2.20 6.16
C LEU A 122 -13.11 2.61 4.82
N SER A 123 -14.09 3.51 4.83
CA SER A 123 -14.72 4.05 3.62
C SER A 123 -13.70 4.73 2.71
N ASP A 124 -12.82 5.55 3.28
CA ASP A 124 -11.77 6.24 2.53
C ASP A 124 -10.81 5.25 1.87
N VAL A 125 -10.34 4.25 2.62
CA VAL A 125 -9.46 3.20 2.08
C VAL A 125 -10.13 2.43 0.93
N MET A 126 -11.41 2.08 1.07
CA MET A 126 -12.18 1.41 0.01
C MET A 126 -12.36 2.30 -1.22
N ARG A 127 -12.63 3.59 -1.04
CA ARG A 127 -12.76 4.56 -2.13
C ARG A 127 -11.43 4.77 -2.85
N ALA A 128 -10.33 4.95 -2.11
CA ALA A 128 -8.99 5.09 -2.68
C ALA A 128 -8.60 3.87 -3.54
N TRP A 129 -8.99 2.65 -3.12
CA TRP A 129 -8.83 1.44 -3.93
C TRP A 129 -9.63 1.49 -5.25
N GLY A 130 -10.84 2.05 -5.20
CA GLY A 130 -11.65 2.27 -6.40
C GLY A 130 -11.01 3.23 -7.38
N GLN A 131 -10.30 4.25 -6.91
CA GLN A 131 -9.66 5.27 -7.75
C GLN A 131 -8.56 4.71 -8.65
N LEU A 132 -7.91 3.61 -8.28
CA LEU A 132 -6.91 2.96 -9.14
C LEU A 132 -7.44 2.64 -10.54
N ALA A 133 -8.74 2.35 -10.68
CA ALA A 133 -9.34 2.07 -11.98
C ALA A 133 -9.44 3.30 -12.89
N LEU A 134 -9.26 4.50 -12.35
CA LEU A 134 -9.32 5.77 -13.07
C LEU A 134 -7.92 6.30 -13.43
N LEU A 135 -6.87 5.69 -12.89
CA LEU A 135 -5.50 6.11 -13.15
C LEU A 135 -5.05 5.61 -14.53
N PRO A 136 -4.43 6.50 -15.33
CA PRO A 136 -3.89 6.09 -16.63
C PRO A 136 -2.72 5.12 -16.44
N ASN A 137 -2.56 4.20 -17.38
CA ASN A 137 -1.43 3.27 -17.46
C ASN A 137 -1.30 2.32 -16.24
N ILE A 138 -2.33 2.16 -15.43
CA ILE A 138 -2.35 1.21 -14.32
C ILE A 138 -3.09 -0.07 -14.71
N ASP A 139 -2.44 -1.22 -14.49
CA ASP A 139 -3.06 -2.54 -14.61
C ASP A 139 -3.80 -2.90 -13.32
N VAL A 140 -5.08 -2.59 -13.30
CA VAL A 140 -5.93 -2.83 -12.13
C VAL A 140 -6.10 -4.32 -11.80
N GLN A 141 -5.89 -5.22 -12.77
CA GLN A 141 -6.00 -6.66 -12.55
C GLN A 141 -4.76 -7.23 -11.84
N ARG A 142 -3.62 -6.55 -11.98
CA ARG A 142 -2.39 -6.88 -11.28
C ARG A 142 -2.09 -5.90 -10.14
N SER A 143 -3.10 -5.16 -9.67
CA SER A 143 -2.93 -4.25 -8.54
C SER A 143 -3.01 -4.98 -7.22
N MET A 144 -2.14 -4.57 -6.31
CA MET A 144 -1.93 -5.15 -4.98
C MET A 144 -2.19 -4.12 -3.90
N ILE A 145 -2.33 -4.60 -2.67
CA ILE A 145 -2.35 -3.74 -1.48
C ILE A 145 -1.25 -4.16 -0.51
N MET A 146 -0.63 -3.19 0.12
CA MET A 146 0.32 -3.41 1.20
C MET A 146 0.03 -2.42 2.33
N GLY A 147 -0.06 -2.93 3.56
CA GLY A 147 -0.24 -2.10 4.74
C GLY A 147 0.65 -2.52 5.89
N HIS A 148 1.07 -1.55 6.70
CA HIS A 148 1.90 -1.79 7.89
C HIS A 148 1.08 -1.51 9.16
N SER A 149 1.18 -2.37 10.18
CA SER A 149 0.54 -2.19 11.50
C SER A 149 -0.98 -1.95 11.36
N ALA A 150 -1.49 -0.79 11.79
CA ALA A 150 -2.88 -0.37 11.58
C ALA A 150 -3.29 -0.37 10.09
N GLY A 151 -2.39 0.04 9.18
CA GLY A 151 -2.59 -0.07 7.74
C GLY A 151 -2.66 -1.51 7.26
N GLY A 152 -1.93 -2.43 7.90
CA GLY A 152 -2.00 -3.86 7.64
C GLY A 152 -3.38 -4.44 7.98
N HIS A 153 -3.98 -3.99 9.08
CA HIS A 153 -5.37 -4.32 9.42
C HIS A 153 -6.35 -3.81 8.34
N LEU A 154 -6.20 -2.55 7.91
CA LEU A 154 -7.03 -1.98 6.84
C LEU A 154 -6.86 -2.73 5.51
N ALA A 155 -5.64 -3.16 5.18
CA ALA A 155 -5.37 -3.97 3.98
C ALA A 155 -6.12 -5.32 4.03
N LEU A 156 -6.12 -6.00 5.17
CA LEU A 156 -6.87 -7.25 5.35
C LEU A 156 -8.38 -7.04 5.22
N LEU A 157 -8.92 -5.97 5.80
CA LEU A 157 -10.34 -5.63 5.68
C LEU A 157 -10.72 -5.30 4.25
N LEU A 158 -9.89 -4.52 3.53
CA LEU A 158 -10.11 -4.23 2.12
C LEU A 158 -10.11 -5.53 1.31
N ALA A 159 -9.12 -6.39 1.48
CA ALA A 159 -9.05 -7.67 0.78
C ALA A 159 -10.30 -8.54 1.00
N ALA A 160 -10.84 -8.52 2.22
CA ALA A 160 -12.05 -9.27 2.56
C ALA A 160 -13.33 -8.65 1.95
N LYS A 161 -13.44 -7.31 1.92
CA LYS A 161 -14.70 -6.60 1.65
C LYS A 161 -14.81 -6.02 0.22
N ALA A 162 -13.69 -5.67 -0.43
CA ALA A 162 -13.73 -5.04 -1.75
C ALA A 162 -14.40 -5.95 -2.80
N GLU A 163 -15.22 -5.37 -3.68
CA GLU A 163 -15.80 -6.07 -4.83
C GLU A 163 -14.70 -6.51 -5.79
N ARG A 164 -13.87 -5.56 -6.25
CA ARG A 164 -12.66 -5.87 -7.00
C ARG A 164 -11.57 -6.29 -6.02
N LYS A 165 -11.30 -7.58 -5.98
CA LYS A 165 -10.25 -8.12 -5.09
C LYS A 165 -8.87 -7.66 -5.54
N PRO A 166 -7.95 -7.33 -4.61
CA PRO A 166 -6.55 -7.16 -4.96
C PRO A 166 -5.97 -8.49 -5.44
N TRP A 167 -5.04 -8.42 -6.38
CA TRP A 167 -4.31 -9.59 -6.83
C TRP A 167 -3.48 -10.23 -5.70
N LEU A 168 -2.93 -9.38 -4.80
CA LEU A 168 -2.24 -9.79 -3.57
C LEU A 168 -2.50 -8.76 -2.47
N ALA A 169 -2.67 -9.24 -1.24
CA ALA A 169 -2.71 -8.40 -0.04
C ALA A 169 -1.53 -8.74 0.87
N ILE A 170 -0.73 -7.73 1.22
CA ILE A 170 0.43 -7.83 2.09
C ILE A 170 0.14 -7.06 3.37
N ALA A 171 0.04 -7.76 4.48
CA ALA A 171 -0.14 -7.17 5.80
C ALA A 171 1.15 -7.33 6.62
N GLN A 172 1.90 -6.25 6.78
CA GLN A 172 3.14 -6.22 7.56
C GLN A 172 2.82 -5.93 9.02
N ALA A 173 3.16 -6.85 9.92
CA ALA A 173 2.91 -6.73 11.36
C ALA A 173 1.50 -6.17 11.68
N PRO A 174 0.42 -6.73 11.12
CA PRO A 174 -0.91 -6.15 11.23
C PRO A 174 -1.42 -6.25 12.67
N ILE A 175 -2.24 -5.28 13.07
CA ILE A 175 -3.10 -5.42 14.26
C ILE A 175 -4.31 -6.26 13.81
N ALA A 176 -4.14 -7.58 13.73
CA ALA A 176 -5.16 -8.46 13.16
C ALA A 176 -6.31 -8.78 14.13
N ASP A 177 -6.06 -8.71 15.44
CA ASP A 177 -7.05 -8.93 16.50
C ASP A 177 -7.17 -7.66 17.35
N LEU A 178 -8.22 -6.87 17.08
CA LEU A 178 -8.49 -5.62 17.80
C LEU A 178 -8.89 -5.86 19.26
N ILE A 179 -9.53 -6.99 19.56
CA ILE A 179 -9.96 -7.33 20.92
C ILE A 179 -8.71 -7.63 21.77
N ALA A 180 -7.81 -8.44 21.25
CA ALA A 180 -6.56 -8.74 21.93
C ALA A 180 -5.67 -7.48 22.06
N ALA A 181 -5.66 -6.61 21.05
CA ALA A 181 -4.91 -5.35 21.08
C ALA A 181 -5.42 -4.41 22.18
N ASP A 182 -6.74 -4.25 22.31
CA ASP A 182 -7.39 -3.45 23.36
C ASP A 182 -7.09 -4.01 24.74
N GLN A 183 -7.27 -5.32 24.95
CA GLN A 183 -6.97 -6.01 26.22
C GLN A 183 -5.49 -5.86 26.63
N SER A 184 -4.59 -5.81 25.64
CA SER A 184 -3.14 -5.65 25.85
C SER A 184 -2.72 -4.18 25.99
N LYS A 185 -3.66 -3.23 25.90
CA LYS A 185 -3.41 -1.77 25.96
C LYS A 185 -2.33 -1.33 24.94
N LEU A 186 -2.40 -1.85 23.73
CA LEU A 186 -1.44 -1.55 22.65
C LEU A 186 -1.70 -0.23 21.92
N SER A 187 -2.72 0.54 22.35
CA SER A 187 -3.11 1.83 21.74
C SER A 187 -2.87 2.99 22.68
#